data_666be79277a76503113404f855cf98d7
#
_entry.id   666be79277a76503113404f855cf98d7
#
_cell.length_a   1.000
_cell.length_b   1.000
_cell.length_c   1.000
_cell.angle_alpha   90.00
_cell.angle_beta   90.00
_cell.angle_gamma   90.00
#
_symmetry.space_group_name_H-M   'P 1'
#
loop_
_entity.id
_entity.type
_entity.pdbx_description
1 polymer ?
#
loop_
_entity_poly.entity_id
_entity_poly.type
_entity_poly.pdbx_seq_one_letter_code
_entity_poly.pdbx_strand_id
1 'polypeptide(L)'
;MAGKDAKKGKQGDQDTADGAAQMPKKIYEKELFRLQAELVKLQGWVRAEGARLVVIFEGRDAAGKGGAIKRVTQYLNPRVAKITALPAPTERERTQWYFQRYTDHLPAAGEIVLFDRSWYNRAGVEHVMGFCTKEEYSRFLHQCPIFERLLVEEGILLRKYWFSVSDSEQERRFRSRLEDPMRRWKLSPMDLVSITRWEDYSRAKDEMFVHTDIPEAPWYVVDSADKRRARINMIAHLLSTVPYHDVRFKPLELPPRPAPQGYVRAPRESQTYVPDHAAEVLPG
;
A
#
# COMPACT_ATOMS: atom_id res chain seq x y z
N MET A 1 12.66 -8.06 57.67
CA MET A 1 11.54 -8.59 56.83
C MET A 1 11.66 -8.00 55.46
N ALA A 2 11.96 -8.84 54.50
CA ALA A 2 12.39 -8.44 53.16
C ALA A 2 11.18 -8.15 52.26
N GLY A 3 11.11 -6.95 51.69
CA GLY A 3 10.18 -6.58 50.64
C GLY A 3 10.70 -7.12 49.30
N LYS A 4 9.97 -8.01 48.66
CA LYS A 4 10.22 -8.50 47.30
C LYS A 4 9.74 -7.46 46.30
N ASP A 5 10.66 -6.76 45.66
CA ASP A 5 10.41 -5.99 44.48
C ASP A 5 10.07 -6.94 43.30
N ALA A 6 8.83 -6.92 42.87
CA ALA A 6 8.39 -7.60 41.66
C ALA A 6 8.89 -6.83 40.44
N LYS A 7 9.95 -7.31 39.80
CA LYS A 7 10.35 -6.89 38.45
C LYS A 7 9.20 -7.25 37.47
N LYS A 8 8.40 -6.26 37.08
CA LYS A 8 7.56 -6.35 35.90
C LYS A 8 8.46 -6.52 34.67
N GLY A 9 8.51 -7.73 34.14
CA GLY A 9 9.17 -8.00 32.87
C GLY A 9 8.48 -7.22 31.75
N LYS A 10 9.22 -6.35 31.12
CA LYS A 10 8.87 -5.80 29.81
C LYS A 10 8.97 -6.94 28.80
N GLN A 11 7.88 -7.60 28.51
CA GLN A 11 7.73 -8.42 27.34
C GLN A 11 7.51 -7.45 26.19
N GLY A 12 8.60 -6.95 25.61
CA GLY A 12 8.60 -6.12 24.42
C GLY A 12 8.25 -6.98 23.21
N ASP A 13 7.44 -6.41 22.35
CA ASP A 13 7.06 -6.92 21.04
C ASP A 13 8.33 -7.26 20.24
N GLN A 14 8.67 -8.55 20.12
CA GLN A 14 9.85 -9.06 19.39
C GLN A 14 9.60 -9.21 17.90
N ASP A 15 8.65 -8.48 17.33
CA ASP A 15 8.25 -8.60 15.91
C ASP A 15 9.14 -7.83 14.90
N THR A 16 10.22 -7.20 15.34
CA THR A 16 11.17 -6.55 14.41
C THR A 16 12.58 -7.08 14.64
N ALA A 17 13.28 -7.44 13.57
CA ALA A 17 14.69 -7.83 13.61
C ALA A 17 15.55 -6.63 14.10
N ASP A 18 15.72 -6.53 15.41
CA ASP A 18 16.53 -5.52 16.07
C ASP A 18 18.00 -5.79 15.70
N GLY A 19 18.60 -4.90 14.89
CA GLY A 19 20.03 -4.95 14.56
C GLY A 19 20.44 -4.96 13.09
N ALA A 20 19.52 -5.05 12.15
CA ALA A 20 19.90 -5.01 10.74
C ALA A 20 20.31 -3.59 10.30
N ALA A 21 21.55 -3.43 9.80
CA ALA A 21 22.06 -2.15 9.34
C ALA A 21 21.13 -1.50 8.29
N GLN A 22 20.94 -0.19 8.39
CA GLN A 22 20.11 0.58 7.45
C GLN A 22 20.63 0.43 6.02
N MET A 23 19.72 0.14 5.07
CA MET A 23 20.10 -0.06 3.66
C MET A 23 20.66 1.24 3.05
N PRO A 24 21.89 1.23 2.49
CA PRO A 24 22.49 2.41 1.86
C PRO A 24 21.65 2.94 0.68
N LYS A 25 21.53 4.26 0.57
CA LYS A 25 20.68 4.91 -0.43
C LYS A 25 21.00 4.48 -1.86
N LYS A 26 22.27 4.46 -2.25
CA LYS A 26 22.72 4.10 -3.61
C LYS A 26 22.37 2.64 -3.98
N ILE A 27 22.52 1.71 -3.03
CA ILE A 27 22.16 0.30 -3.23
C ILE A 27 20.65 0.18 -3.36
N TYR A 28 19.90 0.86 -2.49
CA TYR A 28 18.44 0.91 -2.54
C TYR A 28 17.92 1.42 -3.88
N GLU A 29 18.43 2.54 -4.37
CA GLU A 29 17.97 3.15 -5.63
C GLU A 29 18.21 2.24 -6.83
N LYS A 30 19.39 1.60 -6.89
CA LYS A 30 19.74 0.65 -7.95
C LYS A 30 18.81 -0.56 -7.95
N GLU A 31 18.60 -1.16 -6.79
CA GLU A 31 17.76 -2.37 -6.69
C GLU A 31 16.27 -2.03 -6.87
N LEU A 32 15.81 -0.90 -6.34
CA LEU A 32 14.45 -0.42 -6.57
C LEU A 32 14.15 -0.25 -8.06
N PHE A 33 15.06 0.38 -8.80
CA PHE A 33 14.90 0.59 -10.25
C PHE A 33 14.81 -0.75 -11.00
N ARG A 34 15.64 -1.73 -10.64
CA ARG A 34 15.58 -3.08 -11.20
C ARG A 34 14.23 -3.75 -10.95
N LEU A 35 13.73 -3.69 -9.71
CA LEU A 35 12.43 -4.25 -9.34
C LEU A 35 11.26 -3.51 -10.02
N GLN A 36 11.38 -2.22 -10.20
CA GLN A 36 10.37 -1.43 -10.91
C GLN A 36 10.30 -1.79 -12.39
N ALA A 37 11.42 -2.12 -13.03
CA ALA A 37 11.42 -2.66 -14.39
C ALA A 37 10.67 -4.00 -14.45
N GLU A 38 10.86 -4.88 -13.46
CA GLU A 38 10.10 -6.13 -13.37
C GLU A 38 8.59 -5.90 -13.13
N LEU A 39 8.21 -4.89 -12.31
CA LEU A 39 6.80 -4.51 -12.16
C LEU A 39 6.16 -4.05 -13.47
N VAL A 40 6.91 -3.37 -14.35
CA VAL A 40 6.42 -3.00 -15.69
C VAL A 40 6.19 -4.24 -16.56
N LYS A 41 7.06 -5.27 -16.48
CA LYS A 41 6.84 -6.54 -17.16
C LYS A 41 5.61 -7.27 -16.61
N LEU A 42 5.47 -7.33 -15.28
CA LEU A 42 4.27 -7.89 -14.63
C LEU A 42 3.00 -7.18 -15.12
N GLN A 43 2.99 -5.86 -15.19
CA GLN A 43 1.86 -5.11 -15.76
C GLN A 43 1.59 -5.49 -17.22
N GLY A 44 2.63 -5.65 -18.03
CA GLY A 44 2.52 -6.11 -19.41
C GLY A 44 1.84 -7.46 -19.51
N TRP A 45 2.26 -8.41 -18.66
CA TRP A 45 1.68 -9.73 -18.57
C TRP A 45 0.22 -9.70 -18.09
N VAL A 46 -0.08 -8.93 -17.04
CA VAL A 46 -1.47 -8.76 -16.54
C VAL A 46 -2.40 -8.32 -17.68
N ARG A 47 -1.96 -7.36 -18.49
CA ARG A 47 -2.75 -6.88 -19.63
C ARG A 47 -2.91 -7.92 -20.74
N ALA A 48 -1.85 -8.65 -21.06
CA ALA A 48 -1.85 -9.62 -22.16
C ALA A 48 -2.70 -10.85 -21.85
N GLU A 49 -2.58 -11.35 -20.61
CA GLU A 49 -3.29 -12.55 -20.16
C GLU A 49 -4.69 -12.23 -19.59
N GLY A 50 -5.07 -10.96 -19.48
CA GLY A 50 -6.32 -10.58 -18.83
C GLY A 50 -6.36 -10.93 -17.34
N ALA A 51 -5.20 -11.10 -16.69
CA ALA A 51 -5.12 -11.43 -15.27
C ALA A 51 -5.71 -10.32 -14.40
N ARG A 52 -6.19 -10.69 -13.21
CA ARG A 52 -6.76 -9.77 -12.23
C ARG A 52 -5.94 -9.85 -10.95
N LEU A 53 -5.27 -8.76 -10.57
CA LEU A 53 -4.41 -8.72 -9.40
C LEU A 53 -4.94 -7.72 -8.36
N VAL A 54 -5.14 -8.20 -7.14
CA VAL A 54 -5.46 -7.37 -5.97
C VAL A 54 -4.31 -7.44 -4.98
N VAL A 55 -3.81 -6.28 -4.56
CA VAL A 55 -2.78 -6.18 -3.53
C VAL A 55 -3.29 -5.33 -2.38
N ILE A 56 -3.40 -5.91 -1.20
CA ILE A 56 -3.85 -5.26 0.03
C ILE A 56 -2.64 -4.79 0.83
N PHE A 57 -2.66 -3.52 1.21
CA PHE A 57 -1.67 -2.90 2.08
C PHE A 57 -2.32 -2.52 3.41
N GLU A 58 -2.07 -3.34 4.43
CA GLU A 58 -2.52 -3.14 5.79
C GLU A 58 -1.34 -2.99 6.76
N GLY A 59 -1.61 -2.69 8.00
CA GLY A 59 -0.59 -2.57 9.05
C GLY A 59 -0.69 -1.28 9.85
N ARG A 60 0.23 -1.13 10.79
CA ARG A 60 0.29 -0.03 11.74
C ARG A 60 0.32 1.34 11.05
N ASP A 61 -0.18 2.34 11.75
CA ASP A 61 -0.03 3.73 11.31
C ASP A 61 1.46 4.10 11.29
N ALA A 62 1.82 4.96 10.34
CA ALA A 62 3.21 5.32 10.05
C ALA A 62 4.13 4.15 9.62
N ALA A 63 3.66 2.90 9.47
CA ALA A 63 4.48 1.77 9.05
C ALA A 63 5.08 1.92 7.63
N GLY A 64 4.48 2.73 6.75
CA GLY A 64 5.08 3.02 5.45
C GLY A 64 4.31 2.51 4.25
N LYS A 65 3.07 2.05 4.41
CA LYS A 65 2.15 1.57 3.37
C LYS A 65 2.11 2.45 2.13
N GLY A 66 1.69 3.70 2.26
CA GLY A 66 1.60 4.64 1.12
C GLY A 66 2.95 4.92 0.45
N GLY A 67 4.07 4.79 1.19
CA GLY A 67 5.41 4.87 0.61
C GLY A 67 5.78 3.65 -0.24
N ALA A 68 5.31 2.47 0.12
CA ALA A 68 5.47 1.25 -0.65
C ALA A 68 4.58 1.28 -1.91
N ILE A 69 3.29 1.61 -1.76
CA ILE A 69 2.35 1.79 -2.88
C ILE A 69 2.92 2.76 -3.92
N LYS A 70 3.42 3.94 -3.49
CA LYS A 70 4.04 4.90 -4.40
C LYS A 70 5.23 4.33 -5.18
N ARG A 71 6.01 3.40 -4.58
CA ARG A 71 7.16 2.79 -5.27
C ARG A 71 6.75 1.67 -6.21
N VAL A 72 5.71 0.91 -5.87
CA VAL A 72 5.11 -0.06 -6.78
C VAL A 72 4.55 0.62 -8.02
N THR A 73 3.79 1.70 -7.86
CA THR A 73 3.04 2.33 -8.95
C THR A 73 3.84 3.35 -9.76
N GLN A 74 5.06 3.69 -9.36
CA GLN A 74 5.83 4.82 -9.88
C GLN A 74 5.99 4.83 -11.41
N TYR A 75 6.15 3.67 -12.03
CA TYR A 75 6.30 3.51 -13.48
C TYR A 75 5.16 2.72 -14.12
N LEU A 76 4.14 2.37 -13.36
CA LEU A 76 2.98 1.67 -13.88
C LEU A 76 2.00 2.66 -14.53
N ASN A 77 1.28 2.16 -15.53
CA ASN A 77 0.20 2.92 -16.16
C ASN A 77 -0.99 3.03 -15.18
N PRO A 78 -1.42 4.24 -14.79
CA PRO A 78 -2.51 4.43 -13.83
C PRO A 78 -3.89 3.96 -14.35
N ARG A 79 -4.01 3.73 -15.65
CA ARG A 79 -5.22 3.11 -16.23
C ARG A 79 -5.26 1.59 -16.01
N VAL A 80 -4.14 0.98 -15.69
CA VAL A 80 -3.98 -0.46 -15.46
C VAL A 80 -3.82 -0.75 -13.96
N ALA A 81 -2.95 0.01 -13.30
CA ALA A 81 -2.68 -0.12 -11.87
C ALA A 81 -3.36 1.03 -11.10
N LYS A 82 -4.47 0.71 -10.47
CA LYS A 82 -5.32 1.65 -9.74
C LYS A 82 -5.03 1.58 -8.23
N ILE A 83 -4.96 2.73 -7.58
CA ILE A 83 -4.87 2.81 -6.12
C ILE A 83 -6.27 3.12 -5.58
N THR A 84 -6.75 2.26 -4.67
CA THR A 84 -8.03 2.43 -3.98
C THR A 84 -7.78 2.75 -2.52
N ALA A 85 -8.19 3.94 -2.09
CA ALA A 85 -8.15 4.39 -0.70
C ALA A 85 -9.53 4.97 -0.37
N LEU A 86 -10.39 4.17 0.24
CA LEU A 86 -11.77 4.56 0.49
C LEU A 86 -11.85 5.50 1.72
N PRO A 87 -12.67 6.56 1.66
CA PRO A 87 -12.96 7.40 2.81
C PRO A 87 -13.80 6.64 3.85
N ALA A 88 -14.15 7.30 4.96
CA ALA A 88 -15.14 6.78 5.88
C ALA A 88 -16.46 6.46 5.15
N PRO A 89 -17.16 5.36 5.50
CA PRO A 89 -18.40 4.99 4.83
C PRO A 89 -19.47 6.04 4.98
N THR A 90 -20.22 6.29 3.90
CA THR A 90 -21.42 7.12 3.91
C THR A 90 -22.54 6.46 4.74
N GLU A 91 -23.59 7.21 5.07
CA GLU A 91 -24.76 6.65 5.78
C GLU A 91 -25.39 5.48 4.99
N ARG A 92 -25.50 5.61 3.66
CA ARG A 92 -25.99 4.54 2.81
C ARG A 92 -25.12 3.30 2.87
N GLU A 93 -23.78 3.44 2.73
CA GLU A 93 -22.84 2.33 2.76
C GLU A 93 -22.84 1.59 4.11
N ARG A 94 -23.11 2.28 5.23
CA ARG A 94 -23.23 1.65 6.55
C ARG A 94 -24.39 0.68 6.66
N THR A 95 -25.45 0.85 5.84
CA THR A 95 -26.62 -0.03 5.81
C THR A 95 -26.53 -1.14 4.77
N GLN A 96 -25.51 -1.12 3.91
CA GLN A 96 -25.26 -2.13 2.90
C GLN A 96 -24.49 -3.32 3.47
N TRP A 97 -24.41 -4.40 2.70
CA TRP A 97 -23.47 -5.48 2.99
C TRP A 97 -22.04 -4.93 3.05
N TYR A 98 -21.31 -5.26 4.11
CA TYR A 98 -20.04 -4.61 4.42
C TYR A 98 -19.03 -4.59 3.27
N PHE A 99 -18.92 -5.69 2.53
CA PHE A 99 -17.97 -5.82 1.42
C PHE A 99 -18.39 -5.06 0.16
N GLN A 100 -19.67 -4.65 0.04
CA GLN A 100 -20.21 -4.06 -1.18
C GLN A 100 -19.40 -2.84 -1.66
N ARG A 101 -19.03 -1.93 -0.77
CA ARG A 101 -18.24 -0.76 -1.11
C ARG A 101 -16.81 -1.10 -1.63
N TYR A 102 -16.32 -2.29 -1.39
CA TYR A 102 -15.01 -2.76 -1.87
C TYR A 102 -15.13 -3.53 -3.18
N THR A 103 -16.22 -4.24 -3.41
CA THR A 103 -16.43 -5.02 -4.63
C THR A 103 -16.48 -4.17 -5.90
N ASP A 104 -16.99 -2.93 -5.81
CA ASP A 104 -17.04 -1.98 -6.92
C ASP A 104 -15.63 -1.56 -7.42
N HIS A 105 -14.60 -1.81 -6.62
CA HIS A 105 -13.22 -1.48 -6.92
C HIS A 105 -12.36 -2.70 -7.28
N LEU A 106 -12.93 -3.89 -7.36
CA LEU A 106 -12.20 -5.08 -7.78
C LEU A 106 -11.77 -4.98 -9.25
N PRO A 107 -10.64 -5.61 -9.64
CA PRO A 107 -10.11 -5.47 -10.99
C PRO A 107 -10.97 -6.19 -12.03
N ALA A 108 -11.15 -5.55 -13.17
CA ALA A 108 -11.54 -6.21 -14.41
C ALA A 108 -10.32 -6.94 -15.02
N ALA A 109 -10.55 -7.75 -16.06
CA ALA A 109 -9.48 -8.43 -16.78
C ALA A 109 -8.41 -7.43 -17.27
N GLY A 110 -7.14 -7.72 -16.97
CA GLY A 110 -6.02 -6.87 -17.33
C GLY A 110 -5.74 -5.71 -16.37
N GLU A 111 -6.34 -5.71 -15.17
CA GLU A 111 -6.18 -4.64 -14.18
C GLU A 111 -5.47 -5.11 -12.90
N ILE A 112 -4.79 -4.16 -12.26
CA ILE A 112 -4.16 -4.29 -10.94
C ILE A 112 -4.82 -3.28 -10.02
N VAL A 113 -5.30 -3.72 -8.85
CA VAL A 113 -5.84 -2.84 -7.82
C VAL A 113 -5.01 -2.95 -6.55
N LEU A 114 -4.55 -1.80 -6.07
CA LEU A 114 -3.78 -1.68 -4.83
C LEU A 114 -4.66 -0.98 -3.78
N PHE A 115 -5.08 -1.71 -2.76
CA PHE A 115 -5.85 -1.15 -1.65
C PHE A 115 -4.91 -0.53 -0.60
N ASP A 116 -4.96 0.79 -0.40
CA ASP A 116 -4.38 1.47 0.77
C ASP A 116 -5.41 1.46 1.88
N ARG A 117 -5.35 0.46 2.75
CA ARG A 117 -6.41 -0.03 3.61
C ARG A 117 -7.55 -0.67 2.81
N SER A 118 -8.22 -1.61 3.39
CA SER A 118 -9.20 -2.45 2.71
C SER A 118 -10.40 -2.78 3.60
N TRP A 119 -11.12 -3.84 3.29
CA TRP A 119 -12.16 -4.40 4.17
C TRP A 119 -11.65 -4.78 5.56
N TYR A 120 -10.35 -4.90 5.74
CA TYR A 120 -9.73 -5.14 7.04
C TYR A 120 -9.81 -3.94 8.01
N ASN A 121 -10.29 -2.78 7.56
CA ASN A 121 -10.67 -1.68 8.47
C ASN A 121 -11.61 -2.15 9.58
N ARG A 122 -12.54 -3.11 9.30
CA ARG A 122 -13.45 -3.67 10.29
C ARG A 122 -12.72 -4.42 11.40
N ALA A 123 -11.67 -5.18 11.07
CA ALA A 123 -10.86 -5.89 12.06
C ALA A 123 -9.80 -5.01 12.74
N GLY A 124 -9.51 -3.85 12.18
CA GLY A 124 -8.54 -2.89 12.71
C GLY A 124 -9.20 -1.69 13.35
N VAL A 125 -9.16 -0.56 12.63
CA VAL A 125 -9.59 0.74 13.16
C VAL A 125 -11.05 0.76 13.62
N GLU A 126 -11.96 0.11 12.90
CA GLU A 126 -13.39 0.15 13.27
C GLU A 126 -13.63 -0.59 14.59
N HIS A 127 -13.01 -1.75 14.78
CA HIS A 127 -13.11 -2.52 16.02
C HIS A 127 -12.44 -1.79 17.19
N VAL A 128 -11.19 -1.35 17.03
CA VAL A 128 -10.41 -0.73 18.11
C VAL A 128 -11.02 0.59 18.55
N MET A 129 -11.57 1.37 17.63
CA MET A 129 -12.17 2.69 17.92
C MET A 129 -13.66 2.62 18.27
N GLY A 130 -14.27 1.43 18.23
CA GLY A 130 -15.67 1.25 18.54
C GLY A 130 -16.63 1.79 17.46
N PHE A 131 -16.19 1.79 16.19
CA PHE A 131 -17.02 2.21 15.05
C PHE A 131 -17.89 1.08 14.51
N CYS A 132 -17.72 -0.14 15.01
CA CYS A 132 -18.59 -1.28 14.73
C CYS A 132 -18.98 -1.99 16.04
N THR A 133 -20.09 -2.73 16.01
CA THR A 133 -20.52 -3.55 17.15
C THR A 133 -19.69 -4.83 17.21
N LYS A 134 -19.78 -5.55 18.34
CA LYS A 134 -19.12 -6.85 18.50
C LYS A 134 -19.68 -7.88 17.53
N GLU A 135 -20.98 -7.83 17.26
CA GLU A 135 -21.68 -8.73 16.32
C GLU A 135 -21.21 -8.47 14.88
N GLU A 136 -21.03 -7.20 14.48
CA GLU A 136 -20.50 -6.84 13.16
C GLU A 136 -19.05 -7.29 13.00
N TYR A 137 -18.23 -7.11 14.03
CA TYR A 137 -16.86 -7.59 14.06
C TYR A 137 -16.76 -9.12 13.93
N SER A 138 -17.49 -9.86 14.76
CA SER A 138 -17.53 -11.32 14.72
C SER A 138 -18.02 -11.85 13.36
N ARG A 139 -19.07 -11.21 12.81
CA ARG A 139 -19.58 -11.53 11.48
C ARG A 139 -18.53 -11.30 10.40
N PHE A 140 -17.78 -10.21 10.50
CA PHE A 140 -16.71 -9.91 9.57
C PHE A 140 -15.61 -10.99 9.60
N LEU A 141 -15.13 -11.39 10.79
CA LEU A 141 -14.11 -12.42 10.94
C LEU A 141 -14.55 -13.76 10.33
N HIS A 142 -15.84 -14.09 10.43
CA HIS A 142 -16.41 -15.28 9.79
C HIS A 142 -16.54 -15.13 8.28
N GLN A 143 -17.02 -14.01 7.78
CA GLN A 143 -17.32 -13.81 6.36
C GLN A 143 -16.09 -13.49 5.52
N CYS A 144 -15.07 -12.85 6.09
CA CYS A 144 -13.89 -12.40 5.35
C CYS A 144 -13.15 -13.54 4.64
N PRO A 145 -12.80 -14.66 5.28
CA PRO A 145 -12.14 -15.76 4.58
C PRO A 145 -13.02 -16.39 3.51
N ILE A 146 -14.36 -16.41 3.68
CA ILE A 146 -15.29 -16.89 2.66
C ILE A 146 -15.27 -15.96 1.45
N PHE A 147 -15.36 -14.67 1.68
CA PHE A 147 -15.28 -13.66 0.62
C PHE A 147 -13.96 -13.75 -0.16
N GLU A 148 -12.84 -13.89 0.52
CA GLU A 148 -11.53 -13.99 -0.12
C GLU A 148 -11.35 -15.28 -0.93
N ARG A 149 -11.88 -16.42 -0.45
CA ARG A 149 -11.92 -17.67 -1.23
C ARG A 149 -12.72 -17.50 -2.52
N LEU A 150 -13.89 -16.87 -2.46
CA LEU A 150 -14.68 -16.58 -3.66
C LEU A 150 -13.90 -15.75 -4.67
N LEU A 151 -13.15 -14.73 -4.22
CA LEU A 151 -12.31 -13.93 -5.11
C LEU A 151 -11.21 -14.77 -5.78
N VAL A 152 -10.56 -15.66 -5.02
CA VAL A 152 -9.50 -16.53 -5.54
C VAL A 152 -10.06 -17.59 -6.48
N GLU A 153 -11.21 -18.21 -6.16
CA GLU A 153 -11.90 -19.18 -7.00
C GLU A 153 -12.33 -18.56 -8.34
N GLU A 154 -12.72 -17.28 -8.34
CA GLU A 154 -12.98 -16.51 -9.55
C GLU A 154 -11.71 -16.13 -10.33
N GLY A 155 -10.53 -16.54 -9.87
CA GLY A 155 -9.25 -16.32 -10.54
C GLY A 155 -8.60 -14.96 -10.26
N ILE A 156 -8.99 -14.27 -9.20
CA ILE A 156 -8.29 -13.07 -8.74
C ILE A 156 -7.05 -13.46 -7.97
N LEU A 157 -5.91 -12.94 -8.37
CA LEU A 157 -4.65 -13.09 -7.64
C LEU A 157 -4.66 -12.13 -6.44
N LEU A 158 -5.03 -12.61 -5.27
CA LEU A 158 -5.10 -11.82 -4.04
C LEU A 158 -3.79 -11.93 -3.25
N ARG A 159 -3.16 -10.79 -2.91
CA ARG A 159 -1.94 -10.69 -2.09
C ARG A 159 -2.17 -9.72 -0.94
N LYS A 160 -1.94 -10.18 0.30
CA LYS A 160 -2.18 -9.40 1.51
C LYS A 160 -0.88 -9.11 2.24
N TYR A 161 -0.55 -7.83 2.45
CA TYR A 161 0.65 -7.39 3.13
C TYR A 161 0.33 -6.62 4.40
N TRP A 162 0.90 -7.09 5.52
CA TRP A 162 0.84 -6.41 6.80
C TRP A 162 2.18 -5.73 7.10
N PHE A 163 2.18 -4.39 7.12
CA PHE A 163 3.36 -3.60 7.46
C PHE A 163 3.49 -3.44 8.97
N SER A 164 4.52 -4.05 9.55
CA SER A 164 4.80 -4.06 10.98
C SER A 164 5.92 -3.09 11.33
N VAL A 165 5.77 -2.40 12.45
CA VAL A 165 6.80 -1.56 13.09
C VAL A 165 6.68 -1.71 14.59
N SER A 166 7.77 -1.46 15.35
CA SER A 166 7.70 -1.36 16.80
C SER A 166 6.97 -0.08 17.24
N ASP A 167 6.52 -0.06 18.48
CA ASP A 167 5.89 1.09 19.11
C ASP A 167 6.81 2.32 19.11
N SER A 168 8.07 2.11 19.49
CA SER A 168 9.11 3.14 19.51
C SER A 168 9.39 3.74 18.12
N GLU A 169 9.45 2.91 17.08
CA GLU A 169 9.65 3.38 15.70
C GLU A 169 8.40 4.11 15.19
N GLN A 170 7.19 3.66 15.53
CA GLN A 170 5.96 4.36 15.20
C GLN A 170 5.94 5.75 15.83
N GLU A 171 6.22 5.84 17.14
CA GLU A 171 6.29 7.12 17.85
C GLU A 171 7.33 8.06 17.24
N ARG A 172 8.53 7.56 16.98
CA ARG A 172 9.59 8.33 16.30
C ARG A 172 9.12 8.90 14.96
N ARG A 173 8.36 8.11 14.18
CA ARG A 173 7.81 8.53 12.90
C ARG A 173 6.72 9.58 13.04
N PHE A 174 5.88 9.48 14.04
CA PHE A 174 4.86 10.50 14.33
C PHE A 174 5.50 11.82 14.75
N ARG A 175 6.49 11.81 15.64
CA ARG A 175 7.27 12.99 16.02
C ARG A 175 7.91 13.67 14.79
N SER A 176 8.57 12.89 13.95
CA SER A 176 9.15 13.40 12.70
C SER A 176 8.13 14.00 11.71
N ARG A 177 6.86 13.59 11.76
CA ARG A 177 5.79 14.23 10.95
C ARG A 177 5.33 15.54 11.54
N LEU A 178 5.28 15.68 12.87
CA LEU A 178 4.93 16.93 13.55
C LEU A 178 5.91 18.05 13.20
N GLU A 179 7.19 17.72 13.11
CA GLU A 179 8.28 18.65 12.87
C GLU A 179 8.43 19.04 11.37
N ASP A 180 7.91 18.24 10.46
CA ASP A 180 8.08 18.45 9.02
C ASP A 180 6.81 19.05 8.40
N PRO A 181 6.83 20.34 7.98
CA PRO A 181 5.69 21.01 7.36
C PRO A 181 5.15 20.26 6.12
N MET A 182 6.03 19.58 5.36
CA MET A 182 5.66 18.84 4.16
C MET A 182 4.98 17.49 4.47
N ARG A 183 4.99 17.04 5.74
CA ARG A 183 4.42 15.75 6.16
C ARG A 183 3.40 15.87 7.29
N ARG A 184 3.26 17.04 7.91
CA ARG A 184 2.33 17.30 9.01
C ARG A 184 0.88 16.97 8.64
N TRP A 185 0.48 17.20 7.40
CA TRP A 185 -0.84 16.87 6.89
C TRP A 185 -1.18 15.37 6.92
N LYS A 186 -0.16 14.49 7.08
CA LYS A 186 -0.33 13.03 7.24
C LYS A 186 -0.70 12.61 8.65
N LEU A 187 -0.74 13.53 9.59
CA LEU A 187 -1.20 13.27 10.94
C LEU A 187 -2.66 13.69 11.06
N SER A 188 -3.49 12.72 11.38
CA SER A 188 -4.88 12.94 11.68
C SER A 188 -5.12 12.90 13.20
N PRO A 189 -6.23 13.44 13.71
CA PRO A 189 -6.64 13.22 15.11
C PRO A 189 -6.73 11.73 15.48
N MET A 190 -7.06 10.88 14.51
CA MET A 190 -7.14 9.43 14.69
C MET A 190 -5.76 8.82 14.98
N ASP A 191 -4.69 9.30 14.31
CA ASP A 191 -3.32 8.83 14.56
C ASP A 191 -2.89 9.13 16.01
N LEU A 192 -3.32 10.29 16.56
CA LEU A 192 -3.01 10.66 17.94
C LEU A 192 -3.73 9.77 18.98
N VAL A 193 -4.93 9.29 18.65
CA VAL A 193 -5.64 8.32 19.50
C VAL A 193 -5.03 6.93 19.33
N SER A 194 -4.65 6.53 18.13
CA SER A 194 -4.12 5.19 17.86
C SER A 194 -2.83 4.88 18.61
N ILE A 195 -1.98 5.89 18.86
CA ILE A 195 -0.73 5.70 19.63
C ILE A 195 -1.00 5.26 21.08
N THR A 196 -2.10 5.68 21.67
CA THR A 196 -2.48 5.30 23.04
C THR A 196 -3.13 3.92 23.13
N ARG A 197 -3.46 3.30 21.99
CA ARG A 197 -4.14 2.01 21.87
C ARG A 197 -3.27 0.92 21.23
N TRP A 198 -1.98 0.97 21.49
CA TRP A 198 -1.02 0.04 20.88
C TRP A 198 -1.39 -1.43 21.11
N GLU A 199 -1.71 -1.80 22.37
CA GLU A 199 -2.05 -3.17 22.72
C GLU A 199 -3.39 -3.61 22.09
N ASP A 200 -4.39 -2.71 22.05
CA ASP A 200 -5.69 -3.02 21.44
C ASP A 200 -5.54 -3.35 19.94
N TYR A 201 -4.72 -2.56 19.25
CA TYR A 201 -4.38 -2.84 17.85
C TYR A 201 -3.55 -4.12 17.68
N SER A 202 -2.67 -4.46 18.64
CA SER A 202 -1.91 -5.71 18.60
C SER A 202 -2.83 -6.92 18.73
N ARG A 203 -3.74 -6.90 19.71
CA ARG A 203 -4.74 -7.96 19.90
C ARG A 203 -5.67 -8.09 18.69
N ALA A 204 -6.15 -6.97 18.16
CA ALA A 204 -7.00 -6.97 16.97
C ALA A 204 -6.29 -7.56 15.75
N LYS A 205 -5.01 -7.25 15.55
CA LYS A 205 -4.18 -7.85 14.49
C LYS A 205 -4.02 -9.36 14.68
N ASP A 206 -3.70 -9.81 15.89
CA ASP A 206 -3.47 -11.22 16.16
C ASP A 206 -4.76 -12.04 15.96
N GLU A 207 -5.89 -11.56 16.45
CA GLU A 207 -7.20 -12.18 16.22
C GLU A 207 -7.58 -12.19 14.74
N MET A 208 -7.36 -11.08 14.03
CA MET A 208 -7.57 -11.02 12.59
C MET A 208 -6.76 -12.08 11.85
N PHE A 209 -5.49 -12.27 12.19
CA PHE A 209 -4.64 -13.27 11.54
C PHE A 209 -5.15 -14.68 11.80
N VAL A 210 -5.52 -15.02 13.06
CA VAL A 210 -6.08 -16.34 13.41
C VAL A 210 -7.27 -16.70 12.52
N HIS A 211 -8.12 -15.73 12.19
CA HIS A 211 -9.34 -15.97 11.42
C HIS A 211 -9.17 -15.85 9.90
N THR A 212 -8.20 -15.07 9.44
CA THR A 212 -8.13 -14.68 8.02
C THR A 212 -6.82 -15.03 7.32
N ASP A 213 -5.88 -15.68 8.02
CA ASP A 213 -4.67 -16.23 7.38
C ASP A 213 -5.02 -17.59 6.78
N ILE A 214 -5.51 -17.58 5.55
CA ILE A 214 -5.97 -18.77 4.83
C ILE A 214 -4.97 -19.17 3.74
N PRO A 215 -4.83 -20.47 3.43
CA PRO A 215 -3.86 -20.94 2.44
C PRO A 215 -4.02 -20.32 1.05
N GLU A 216 -5.26 -20.04 0.65
CA GLU A 216 -5.59 -19.48 -0.66
C GLU A 216 -5.19 -17.99 -0.77
N ALA A 217 -5.18 -17.28 0.36
CA ALA A 217 -4.80 -15.88 0.47
C ALA A 217 -4.09 -15.60 1.81
N PRO A 218 -2.83 -16.01 1.97
CA PRO A 218 -2.10 -15.84 3.21
C PRO A 218 -1.71 -14.38 3.46
N TRP A 219 -1.47 -14.05 4.73
CA TRP A 219 -0.87 -12.80 5.16
C TRP A 219 0.65 -12.85 5.05
N TYR A 220 1.23 -11.83 4.42
CA TYR A 220 2.67 -11.63 4.38
C TYR A 220 3.05 -10.45 5.24
N VAL A 221 3.82 -10.69 6.30
CA VAL A 221 4.28 -9.64 7.20
C VAL A 221 5.53 -8.98 6.64
N VAL A 222 5.49 -7.65 6.54
CA VAL A 222 6.61 -6.82 6.08
C VAL A 222 7.21 -6.11 7.29
N ASP A 223 8.42 -6.50 7.69
CA ASP A 223 9.19 -5.71 8.66
C ASP A 223 9.52 -4.35 8.05
N SER A 224 9.03 -3.30 8.69
CA SER A 224 9.15 -1.92 8.22
C SER A 224 10.03 -1.04 9.10
N ALA A 225 10.85 -1.61 9.96
CA ALA A 225 11.84 -0.87 10.75
C ALA A 225 12.75 -0.04 9.84
N ASP A 226 13.29 -0.62 8.77
CA ASP A 226 13.92 0.12 7.67
C ASP A 226 12.97 0.20 6.46
N LYS A 227 12.49 1.41 6.16
CA LYS A 227 11.59 1.67 5.02
C LYS A 227 12.17 1.30 3.65
N ARG A 228 13.50 1.31 3.47
CA ARG A 228 14.15 0.94 2.21
C ARG A 228 14.10 -0.57 2.04
N ARG A 229 14.49 -1.31 3.08
CA ARG A 229 14.40 -2.78 3.10
C ARG A 229 12.97 -3.26 2.91
N ALA A 230 12.02 -2.70 3.67
CA ALA A 230 10.60 -3.03 3.57
C ALA A 230 10.07 -2.93 2.13
N ARG A 231 10.41 -1.86 1.41
CA ARG A 231 9.98 -1.67 0.02
C ARG A 231 10.59 -2.68 -0.92
N ILE A 232 11.91 -2.91 -0.82
CA ILE A 232 12.61 -3.89 -1.67
C ILE A 232 12.05 -5.29 -1.41
N ASN A 233 11.97 -5.70 -0.15
CA ASN A 233 11.51 -7.04 0.23
C ASN A 233 10.07 -7.28 -0.22
N MET A 234 9.18 -6.33 0.03
CA MET A 234 7.77 -6.46 -0.37
C MET A 234 7.61 -6.52 -1.89
N ILE A 235 8.30 -5.66 -2.66
CA ILE A 235 8.20 -5.68 -4.12
C ILE A 235 8.79 -6.97 -4.69
N ALA A 236 9.96 -7.40 -4.20
CA ALA A 236 10.58 -8.65 -4.63
C ALA A 236 9.67 -9.86 -4.33
N HIS A 237 9.06 -9.88 -3.13
CA HIS A 237 8.11 -10.93 -2.77
C HIS A 237 6.85 -10.89 -3.65
N LEU A 238 6.26 -9.71 -3.90
CA LEU A 238 5.11 -9.59 -4.80
C LEU A 238 5.41 -10.19 -6.16
N LEU A 239 6.55 -9.83 -6.75
CA LEU A 239 7.01 -10.35 -8.04
C LEU A 239 7.20 -11.88 -8.02
N SER A 240 7.70 -12.44 -6.92
CA SER A 240 7.91 -13.89 -6.80
C SER A 240 6.62 -14.70 -6.64
N THR A 241 5.52 -14.07 -6.21
CA THR A 241 4.23 -14.75 -5.93
C THR A 241 3.24 -14.67 -7.09
N VAL A 242 3.55 -13.91 -8.14
CA VAL A 242 2.73 -13.81 -9.35
C VAL A 242 3.42 -14.57 -10.48
N PRO A 243 2.72 -15.48 -11.20
CA PRO A 243 3.35 -16.32 -12.23
C PRO A 243 3.50 -15.57 -13.57
N TYR A 244 4.02 -14.34 -13.53
CA TYR A 244 4.23 -13.53 -14.72
C TYR A 244 5.47 -13.96 -15.53
N HIS A 245 5.45 -13.68 -16.82
CA HIS A 245 6.56 -13.86 -17.72
C HIS A 245 6.71 -12.65 -18.65
N ASP A 246 7.83 -12.55 -19.34
CA ASP A 246 8.05 -11.47 -20.29
C ASP A 246 7.18 -11.66 -21.53
N VAL A 247 6.31 -10.68 -21.80
CA VAL A 247 5.42 -10.70 -22.96
C VAL A 247 6.09 -9.98 -24.12
N ARG A 248 6.26 -10.67 -25.23
CA ARG A 248 6.80 -10.06 -26.45
C ARG A 248 5.72 -9.23 -27.12
N PHE A 249 5.85 -7.92 -27.02
CA PHE A 249 5.05 -7.00 -27.80
C PHE A 249 5.61 -6.87 -29.22
N LYS A 250 4.73 -6.69 -30.19
CA LYS A 250 5.19 -6.34 -31.54
C LYS A 250 5.96 -5.03 -31.48
N PRO A 251 7.14 -4.94 -32.11
CA PRO A 251 7.85 -3.67 -32.19
C PRO A 251 6.96 -2.59 -32.78
N LEU A 252 6.93 -1.44 -32.14
CA LEU A 252 6.23 -0.28 -32.69
C LEU A 252 7.22 0.48 -33.58
N GLU A 253 6.88 0.59 -34.86
CA GLU A 253 7.65 1.43 -35.79
C GLU A 253 7.01 2.82 -35.83
N LEU A 254 7.83 3.84 -35.66
CA LEU A 254 7.38 5.22 -35.81
C LEU A 254 7.21 5.51 -37.31
N PRO A 255 6.01 5.88 -37.77
CA PRO A 255 5.85 6.26 -39.16
C PRO A 255 6.65 7.54 -39.45
N PRO A 256 7.17 7.71 -40.67
CA PRO A 256 7.85 8.95 -41.03
C PRO A 256 6.89 10.13 -40.90
N ARG A 257 7.41 11.26 -40.41
CA ARG A 257 6.60 12.48 -40.33
C ARG A 257 6.27 12.97 -41.73
N PRO A 258 4.99 13.25 -42.04
CA PRO A 258 4.66 13.79 -43.35
C PRO A 258 5.33 15.16 -43.59
N ALA A 259 5.61 15.47 -44.85
CA ALA A 259 6.14 16.78 -45.22
C ALA A 259 5.19 17.90 -44.79
N PRO A 260 5.72 19.11 -44.49
CA PRO A 260 4.91 20.27 -44.15
C PRO A 260 3.88 20.56 -45.26
N GLN A 261 2.64 20.77 -44.89
CA GLN A 261 1.51 21.03 -45.82
C GLN A 261 1.11 22.50 -45.87
N GLY A 262 2.07 23.41 -45.56
CA GLY A 262 1.84 24.84 -45.64
C GLY A 262 1.15 25.48 -44.44
N TYR A 263 0.90 24.70 -43.34
CA TYR A 263 0.33 25.29 -42.13
C TYR A 263 1.34 26.17 -41.42
N VAL A 264 0.98 27.45 -41.24
CA VAL A 264 1.78 28.42 -40.49
C VAL A 264 1.18 28.57 -39.09
N ARG A 265 1.98 28.28 -38.06
CA ARG A 265 1.53 28.43 -36.67
C ARG A 265 1.42 29.95 -36.33
N ALA A 266 0.46 30.23 -35.44
CA ALA A 266 0.38 31.56 -34.85
C ALA A 266 1.72 31.96 -34.17
N PRO A 267 2.12 33.24 -34.22
CA PRO A 267 3.33 33.73 -33.55
C PRO A 267 3.30 33.39 -32.05
N ARG A 268 4.49 33.16 -31.47
CA ARG A 268 4.63 32.83 -30.05
C ARG A 268 3.98 33.88 -29.15
N GLU A 269 4.09 35.14 -29.54
CA GLU A 269 3.61 36.31 -28.81
C GLU A 269 2.10 36.40 -28.74
N SER A 270 1.39 35.68 -29.62
CA SER A 270 -0.08 35.56 -29.58
C SER A 270 -0.59 34.56 -28.53
N GLN A 271 0.30 33.88 -27.81
CA GLN A 271 -0.03 32.86 -26.80
C GLN A 271 0.48 33.31 -25.43
N THR A 272 -0.29 32.97 -24.40
CA THR A 272 0.16 33.17 -23.01
C THR A 272 1.01 31.98 -22.56
N TYR A 273 2.28 32.20 -22.37
CA TYR A 273 3.22 31.20 -21.86
C TYR A 273 3.34 31.27 -20.34
N VAL A 274 3.59 30.13 -19.71
CA VAL A 274 3.98 30.07 -18.30
C VAL A 274 5.34 30.77 -18.17
N PRO A 275 5.52 31.71 -17.21
CA PRO A 275 6.81 32.34 -16.95
C PRO A 275 7.89 31.31 -16.66
N ASP A 276 9.10 31.58 -17.13
CA ASP A 276 10.27 30.74 -16.92
C ASP A 276 10.90 30.98 -15.54
N HIS A 277 10.24 30.49 -14.51
CA HIS A 277 10.77 30.57 -13.14
C HIS A 277 12.07 29.75 -12.97
N ALA A 278 12.32 28.77 -13.81
CA ALA A 278 13.56 28.01 -13.75
C ALA A 278 14.78 28.89 -14.07
N ALA A 279 14.64 29.84 -14.97
CA ALA A 279 15.71 30.80 -15.30
C ALA A 279 16.09 31.70 -14.10
N GLU A 280 15.17 31.95 -13.16
CA GLU A 280 15.43 32.78 -11.98
C GLU A 280 16.25 32.06 -10.91
N VAL A 281 16.26 30.72 -10.91
CA VAL A 281 16.89 29.87 -9.87
C VAL A 281 18.12 29.11 -10.40
N LEU A 282 18.38 29.15 -11.71
CA LEU A 282 19.58 28.56 -12.27
C LEU A 282 20.79 29.46 -11.98
N PRO A 283 21.93 28.90 -11.52
CA PRO A 283 23.16 29.65 -11.43
C PRO A 283 23.57 30.09 -12.84
N GLY A 284 23.88 31.41 -13.00
CA GLY A 284 24.40 31.97 -14.23
C GLY A 284 25.79 31.42 -14.63
#